data_2a93b692b99355943b5033d0923ecdf0
#
_entry.id   2a93b692b99355943b5033d0923ecdf0
#
_cell.length_a   1.000
_cell.length_b   1.000
_cell.length_c   1.000
_cell.angle_alpha   90.00
_cell.angle_beta   90.00
_cell.angle_gamma   90.00
#
_symmetry.space_group_name_H-M   'P 1'
#
loop_
_entity.id
_entity.type
_entity.pdbx_description
1 polymer ?
#
loop_
_entity_poly.entity_id
_entity_poly.type
_entity_poly.pdbx_seq_one_letter_code
_entity_poly.pdbx_strand_id
1 'polypeptide(L)'
;MNGLTEMSVKCVLVGDSAVGKTALLVRFTSETFPDCYKPTVYDNTGVDVFMDEVPISLGLWDTAGNDTFKRVRPMSYQQADVALLCYSVANHTSFANVRHKWIQEVRDHLPQVPVLLVAMQTDQREMGPHRANCLSASEGRRLAQDIRAQGYLECSALSNRGVQQVFEQAVRAAVKRARKQARRRRFDINHCKIF
;
A
#
# COMPACT_ATOMS: atom_id res chain seq x y z
N MET A 1 29.92 6.54 18.70
CA MET A 1 28.48 6.23 18.69
C MET A 1 27.93 6.71 17.36
N ASN A 2 27.85 5.83 16.35
CA ASN A 2 27.28 6.17 15.06
C ASN A 2 25.77 6.25 15.23
N GLY A 3 25.20 7.45 15.16
CA GLY A 3 23.76 7.65 15.12
C GLY A 3 23.19 6.97 13.88
N LEU A 4 22.64 5.79 14.03
CA LEU A 4 21.75 5.20 13.04
C LEU A 4 20.60 6.18 12.90
N THR A 5 20.56 6.91 11.81
CA THR A 5 19.43 7.79 11.49
C THR A 5 18.23 6.88 11.31
N GLU A 6 17.34 6.90 12.30
CA GLU A 6 16.08 6.16 12.29
C GLU A 6 15.32 6.54 11.03
N MET A 7 15.10 5.57 10.15
CA MET A 7 14.39 5.82 8.89
C MET A 7 12.90 5.68 9.13
N SER A 8 12.13 6.72 8.84
CA SER A 8 10.68 6.67 8.87
C SER A 8 10.12 6.47 7.46
N VAL A 9 9.11 5.62 7.33
CA VAL A 9 8.39 5.35 6.08
C VAL A 9 6.90 5.49 6.32
N LYS A 10 6.24 6.34 5.55
CA LYS A 10 4.79 6.49 5.56
C LYS A 10 4.15 5.68 4.43
N CYS A 11 3.32 4.71 4.80
CA CYS A 11 2.57 3.84 3.90
C CYS A 11 1.08 4.16 3.96
N VAL A 12 0.45 4.48 2.83
CA VAL A 12 -0.99 4.73 2.76
C VAL A 12 -1.70 3.60 2.03
N LEU A 13 -2.84 3.13 2.56
CA LEU A 13 -3.69 2.11 1.94
C LEU A 13 -4.90 2.79 1.29
N VAL A 14 -5.11 2.52 0.00
CA VAL A 14 -6.16 3.14 -0.82
C VAL A 14 -6.94 2.06 -1.57
N GLY A 15 -8.25 2.21 -1.67
CA GLY A 15 -9.12 1.24 -2.34
C GLY A 15 -10.54 1.31 -1.80
N ASP A 16 -11.46 0.60 -2.42
CA ASP A 16 -12.89 0.59 -2.06
C ASP A 16 -13.12 0.18 -0.60
N SER A 17 -14.29 0.50 -0.08
CA SER A 17 -14.75 0.00 1.21
C SER A 17 -14.86 -1.53 1.19
N ALA A 18 -14.65 -2.17 2.34
CA ALA A 18 -14.79 -3.61 2.55
C ALA A 18 -13.81 -4.51 1.74
N VAL A 19 -12.80 -3.96 1.05
CA VAL A 19 -11.78 -4.79 0.38
C VAL A 19 -10.77 -5.41 1.36
N GLY A 20 -10.78 -5.03 2.63
CA GLY A 20 -9.95 -5.62 3.69
C GLY A 20 -8.74 -4.80 4.12
N LYS A 21 -8.65 -3.49 3.80
CA LYS A 21 -7.52 -2.62 4.20
C LYS A 21 -7.28 -2.64 5.70
N THR A 22 -8.31 -2.33 6.49
CA THR A 22 -8.25 -2.37 7.96
C THR A 22 -7.90 -3.75 8.49
N ALA A 23 -8.47 -4.82 7.92
CA ALA A 23 -8.17 -6.19 8.33
C ALA A 23 -6.69 -6.56 8.06
N LEU A 24 -6.12 -6.09 6.94
CA LEU A 24 -4.71 -6.26 6.64
C LEU A 24 -3.83 -5.56 7.69
N LEU A 25 -4.17 -4.32 8.08
CA LEU A 25 -3.42 -3.57 9.10
C LEU A 25 -3.52 -4.25 10.47
N VAL A 26 -4.72 -4.60 10.92
CA VAL A 26 -4.93 -5.29 12.19
C VAL A 26 -4.16 -6.62 12.22
N ARG A 27 -4.22 -7.41 11.15
CA ARG A 27 -3.47 -8.66 11.05
C ARG A 27 -1.96 -8.44 11.16
N PHE A 28 -1.45 -7.41 10.53
CA PHE A 28 -0.01 -7.10 10.55
C PHE A 28 0.47 -6.58 11.90
N THR A 29 -0.32 -5.72 12.57
CA THR A 29 0.09 -5.03 13.80
C THR A 29 -0.21 -5.81 15.07
N SER A 30 -1.28 -6.61 15.09
CA SER A 30 -1.77 -7.30 16.28
C SER A 30 -1.79 -8.83 16.14
N GLU A 31 -1.42 -9.35 14.95
CA GLU A 31 -1.48 -10.78 14.61
C GLU A 31 -2.89 -11.39 14.72
N THR A 32 -3.93 -10.56 14.93
CA THR A 32 -5.33 -10.97 15.07
C THR A 32 -6.12 -10.64 13.80
N PHE A 33 -7.29 -11.23 13.65
CA PHE A 33 -8.25 -10.86 12.61
C PHE A 33 -9.44 -10.16 13.27
N PRO A 34 -9.94 -9.03 12.75
CA PRO A 34 -11.02 -8.30 13.40
C PRO A 34 -12.31 -9.13 13.40
N ASP A 35 -12.96 -9.23 14.57
CA ASP A 35 -14.18 -10.02 14.77
C ASP A 35 -15.39 -9.46 14.01
N CYS A 36 -15.40 -8.16 13.75
CA CYS A 36 -16.48 -7.50 13.04
C CYS A 36 -15.96 -6.43 12.08
N TYR A 37 -16.66 -6.27 10.96
CA TYR A 37 -16.42 -5.16 10.05
C TYR A 37 -16.94 -3.85 10.64
N LYS A 38 -16.05 -2.85 10.72
CA LYS A 38 -16.40 -1.46 11.03
C LYS A 38 -15.92 -0.58 9.89
N PRO A 39 -16.79 0.28 9.32
CA PRO A 39 -16.34 1.24 8.32
C PRO A 39 -15.26 2.17 8.89
N THR A 40 -14.13 2.23 8.23
CA THR A 40 -13.04 3.14 8.59
C THR A 40 -13.34 4.54 8.10
N VAL A 41 -13.18 5.52 8.96
CA VAL A 41 -13.13 6.93 8.58
C VAL A 41 -11.69 7.32 8.27
N TYR A 42 -10.82 7.07 9.22
CA TYR A 42 -9.39 7.34 9.18
C TYR A 42 -8.75 6.72 10.42
N ASP A 43 -7.64 6.03 10.23
CA ASP A 43 -6.83 5.49 11.33
C ASP A 43 -5.36 5.49 10.94
N ASN A 44 -4.49 5.70 11.93
CA ASN A 44 -3.06 5.60 11.76
C ASN A 44 -2.42 4.80 12.89
N THR A 45 -1.45 3.97 12.53
CA THR A 45 -0.71 3.14 13.47
C THR A 45 0.77 3.15 13.07
N GLY A 46 1.65 3.23 14.04
CA GLY A 46 3.09 3.10 13.85
C GLY A 46 3.59 1.74 14.33
N VAL A 47 4.48 1.12 13.57
CA VAL A 47 5.18 -0.11 13.97
C VAL A 47 6.64 -0.02 13.57
N ASP A 48 7.53 -0.56 14.40
CA ASP A 48 8.94 -0.66 14.06
C ASP A 48 9.18 -2.00 13.37
N VAL A 49 9.81 -1.93 12.19
CA VAL A 49 10.16 -3.10 11.40
C VAL A 49 11.66 -3.10 11.12
N PHE A 50 12.24 -4.27 10.92
CA PHE A 50 13.64 -4.40 10.53
C PHE A 50 13.74 -4.76 9.07
N MET A 51 14.57 -4.04 8.32
CA MET A 51 14.91 -4.37 6.94
C MET A 51 16.43 -4.33 6.77
N ASP A 52 17.01 -5.46 6.39
CA ASP A 52 18.46 -5.61 6.25
C ASP A 52 19.20 -5.12 7.54
N GLU A 53 18.70 -5.52 8.72
CA GLU A 53 19.17 -5.15 10.06
C GLU A 53 19.02 -3.67 10.43
N VAL A 54 18.42 -2.86 9.57
CA VAL A 54 18.16 -1.44 9.84
C VAL A 54 16.75 -1.29 10.41
N PRO A 55 16.59 -0.66 11.60
CA PRO A 55 15.28 -0.34 12.13
C PRO A 55 14.61 0.76 11.30
N ILE A 56 13.33 0.54 10.99
CA ILE A 56 12.50 1.47 10.22
C ILE A 56 11.20 1.68 10.97
N SER A 57 10.88 2.92 11.29
CA SER A 57 9.58 3.28 11.83
C SER A 57 8.57 3.38 10.67
N LEU A 58 7.64 2.44 10.62
CA LEU A 58 6.63 2.32 9.57
C LEU A 58 5.29 2.90 10.05
N GLY A 59 4.93 4.07 9.54
CA GLY A 59 3.62 4.67 9.73
C GLY A 59 2.62 4.13 8.72
N LEU A 60 1.55 3.51 9.21
CA LEU A 60 0.48 2.87 8.43
C LEU A 60 -0.77 3.73 8.50
N TRP A 61 -1.31 4.10 7.32
CA TRP A 61 -2.43 5.01 7.21
C TRP A 61 -3.59 4.33 6.49
N ASP A 62 -4.60 3.93 7.27
CA ASP A 62 -5.84 3.36 6.73
C ASP A 62 -6.75 4.48 6.25
N THR A 63 -7.21 4.40 5.02
CA THR A 63 -8.08 5.42 4.43
C THR A 63 -9.47 4.87 4.13
N ALA A 64 -10.48 5.74 4.33
CA ALA A 64 -11.84 5.40 3.96
C ALA A 64 -11.98 5.17 2.46
N GLY A 65 -12.57 4.03 2.07
CA GLY A 65 -12.89 3.71 0.68
C GLY A 65 -14.17 4.38 0.17
N ASN A 66 -14.93 5.05 1.05
CA ASN A 66 -16.20 5.69 0.71
C ASN A 66 -16.00 7.09 0.10
N ASP A 67 -16.83 7.44 -0.87
CA ASP A 67 -16.83 8.75 -1.53
C ASP A 67 -17.21 9.93 -0.63
N THR A 68 -17.93 9.67 0.46
CA THR A 68 -18.22 10.67 1.49
C THR A 68 -16.95 11.34 2.02
N PHE A 69 -15.83 10.60 2.07
CA PHE A 69 -14.54 11.08 2.55
C PHE A 69 -13.58 11.52 1.43
N LYS A 70 -14.03 11.63 0.19
CA LYS A 70 -13.20 12.02 -0.97
C LYS A 70 -12.44 13.35 -0.74
N ARG A 71 -13.06 14.31 -0.02
CA ARG A 71 -12.44 15.62 0.23
C ARG A 71 -11.36 15.59 1.32
N VAL A 72 -11.48 14.70 2.30
CA VAL A 72 -10.54 14.63 3.44
C VAL A 72 -9.45 13.56 3.25
N ARG A 73 -9.71 12.51 2.47
CA ARG A 73 -8.76 11.44 2.19
C ARG A 73 -7.39 11.94 1.67
N PRO A 74 -7.28 12.96 0.81
CA PRO A 74 -5.99 13.49 0.36
C PRO A 74 -5.09 14.03 1.48
N MET A 75 -5.64 14.39 2.64
CA MET A 75 -4.85 14.78 3.80
C MET A 75 -3.95 13.62 4.28
N SER A 76 -4.43 12.38 4.12
CA SER A 76 -3.66 11.18 4.46
C SER A 76 -2.47 10.95 3.50
N TYR A 77 -2.52 11.50 2.28
CA TYR A 77 -1.49 11.32 1.27
C TYR A 77 -0.25 12.18 1.50
N GLN A 78 -0.38 13.27 2.24
CA GLN A 78 0.74 14.18 2.49
C GLN A 78 1.94 13.42 3.06
N GLN A 79 3.11 13.64 2.44
CA GLN A 79 4.36 13.01 2.83
C GLN A 79 4.37 11.47 2.75
N ALA A 80 3.47 10.85 1.99
CA ALA A 80 3.51 9.41 1.79
C ALA A 80 4.75 8.99 0.99
N ASP A 81 5.39 7.90 1.42
CA ASP A 81 6.56 7.32 0.77
C ASP A 81 6.19 6.17 -0.16
N VAL A 82 5.06 5.50 0.11
CA VAL A 82 4.52 4.41 -0.69
C VAL A 82 2.99 4.38 -0.58
N ALA A 83 2.31 3.99 -1.66
CA ALA A 83 0.88 3.77 -1.70
C ALA A 83 0.55 2.31 -2.06
N LEU A 84 -0.32 1.68 -1.27
CA LEU A 84 -0.90 0.37 -1.54
C LEU A 84 -2.28 0.56 -2.15
N LEU A 85 -2.47 0.20 -3.43
CA LEU A 85 -3.78 0.15 -4.07
C LEU A 85 -4.38 -1.23 -3.85
N CYS A 86 -5.48 -1.27 -3.10
CA CYS A 86 -6.10 -2.51 -2.64
C CYS A 86 -7.41 -2.78 -3.37
N TYR A 87 -7.61 -4.01 -3.81
CA TYR A 87 -8.88 -4.53 -4.32
C TYR A 87 -9.16 -5.92 -3.75
N SER A 88 -10.42 -6.33 -3.70
CA SER A 88 -10.79 -7.70 -3.31
C SER A 88 -10.86 -8.61 -4.54
N VAL A 89 -10.29 -9.80 -4.47
CA VAL A 89 -10.38 -10.79 -5.58
C VAL A 89 -11.81 -11.25 -5.85
N ALA A 90 -12.69 -11.13 -4.87
CA ALA A 90 -14.12 -11.48 -4.99
C ALA A 90 -15.00 -10.29 -5.44
N ASN A 91 -14.41 -9.10 -5.65
CA ASN A 91 -15.17 -7.88 -6.00
C ASN A 91 -14.62 -7.22 -7.28
N HIS A 92 -15.25 -7.54 -8.41
CA HIS A 92 -14.89 -7.01 -9.73
C HIS A 92 -15.03 -5.49 -9.82
N THR A 93 -15.97 -4.89 -9.08
CA THR A 93 -16.13 -3.42 -9.04
C THR A 93 -14.91 -2.79 -8.39
N SER A 94 -14.43 -3.33 -7.27
CA SER A 94 -13.22 -2.81 -6.61
C SER A 94 -11.98 -2.93 -7.50
N PHE A 95 -11.88 -3.98 -8.30
CA PHE A 95 -10.83 -4.16 -9.29
C PHE A 95 -10.90 -3.12 -10.42
N ALA A 96 -12.08 -2.89 -10.98
CA ALA A 96 -12.29 -1.85 -12.00
C ALA A 96 -11.98 -0.46 -11.45
N ASN A 97 -12.38 -0.18 -10.20
CA ASN A 97 -12.14 1.11 -9.54
C ASN A 97 -10.65 1.41 -9.30
N VAL A 98 -9.77 0.39 -9.23
CA VAL A 98 -8.32 0.64 -9.21
C VAL A 98 -7.90 1.46 -10.42
N ARG A 99 -8.38 1.10 -11.64
CA ARG A 99 -8.03 1.77 -12.90
C ARG A 99 -8.77 3.09 -13.09
N HIS A 100 -10.07 3.12 -12.79
CA HIS A 100 -10.93 4.24 -13.15
C HIS A 100 -11.00 5.34 -12.09
N LYS A 101 -10.59 5.04 -10.86
CA LYS A 101 -10.70 5.96 -9.73
C LYS A 101 -9.39 6.08 -8.97
N TRP A 102 -8.93 4.98 -8.36
CA TRP A 102 -7.93 5.04 -7.32
C TRP A 102 -6.53 5.43 -7.81
N ILE A 103 -6.09 4.88 -8.95
CA ILE A 103 -4.78 5.25 -9.49
C ILE A 103 -4.72 6.71 -9.91
N GLN A 104 -5.83 7.26 -10.43
CA GLN A 104 -5.91 8.66 -10.80
C GLN A 104 -5.81 9.54 -9.56
N GLU A 105 -6.65 9.29 -8.53
CA GLU A 105 -6.62 10.03 -7.28
C GLU A 105 -5.22 10.01 -6.62
N VAL A 106 -4.59 8.83 -6.58
CA VAL A 106 -3.25 8.70 -6.03
C VAL A 106 -2.22 9.47 -6.87
N ARG A 107 -2.29 9.42 -8.20
CA ARG A 107 -1.32 10.12 -9.07
C ARG A 107 -1.48 11.63 -9.06
N ASP A 108 -2.70 12.14 -8.87
CA ASP A 108 -2.96 13.58 -8.74
C ASP A 108 -2.28 14.16 -7.48
N HIS A 109 -2.24 13.41 -6.38
CA HIS A 109 -1.66 13.86 -5.11
C HIS A 109 -0.23 13.37 -4.88
N LEU A 110 0.13 12.24 -5.47
CA LEU A 110 1.39 11.52 -5.25
C LEU A 110 2.04 11.09 -6.59
N PRO A 111 2.38 12.02 -7.49
CA PRO A 111 2.79 11.70 -8.86
C PRO A 111 4.05 10.83 -8.95
N GLN A 112 4.95 10.92 -7.97
CA GLN A 112 6.24 10.23 -7.97
C GLN A 112 6.37 9.13 -6.90
N VAL A 113 5.32 8.91 -6.12
CA VAL A 113 5.34 7.89 -5.06
C VAL A 113 5.19 6.49 -5.68
N PRO A 114 5.97 5.50 -5.23
CA PRO A 114 5.78 4.12 -5.66
C PRO A 114 4.38 3.63 -5.28
N VAL A 115 3.74 2.95 -6.22
CA VAL A 115 2.43 2.32 -6.04
C VAL A 115 2.62 0.81 -6.15
N LEU A 116 2.13 0.07 -5.17
CA LEU A 116 2.00 -1.39 -5.22
C LEU A 116 0.52 -1.74 -5.34
N LEU A 117 0.18 -2.68 -6.23
CA LEU A 117 -1.15 -3.23 -6.34
C LEU A 117 -1.27 -4.46 -5.47
N VAL A 118 -2.29 -4.48 -4.59
CA VAL A 118 -2.50 -5.56 -3.64
C VAL A 118 -3.87 -6.21 -3.86
N ALA A 119 -3.86 -7.49 -4.23
CA ALA A 119 -5.05 -8.32 -4.28
C ALA A 119 -5.35 -8.88 -2.89
N MET A 120 -6.47 -8.50 -2.34
CA MET A 120 -6.93 -8.81 -0.99
C MET A 120 -7.91 -9.98 -0.98
N GLN A 121 -8.08 -10.59 0.19
CA GLN A 121 -9.08 -11.66 0.42
C GLN A 121 -8.87 -12.87 -0.51
N THR A 122 -7.62 -13.28 -0.73
CA THR A 122 -7.30 -14.39 -1.65
C THR A 122 -7.81 -15.75 -1.17
N ASP A 123 -8.15 -15.86 0.11
CA ASP A 123 -8.88 -17.01 0.69
C ASP A 123 -10.21 -17.27 0.00
N GLN A 124 -10.87 -16.25 -0.56
CA GLN A 124 -12.14 -16.36 -1.28
C GLN A 124 -12.03 -17.25 -2.54
N ARG A 125 -10.85 -17.40 -3.12
CA ARG A 125 -10.62 -18.32 -4.24
C ARG A 125 -10.70 -19.80 -3.82
N GLU A 126 -10.45 -20.08 -2.56
CA GLU A 126 -10.40 -21.45 -2.02
C GLU A 126 -11.69 -21.81 -1.27
N MET A 127 -12.19 -20.90 -0.44
CA MET A 127 -13.25 -21.17 0.54
C MET A 127 -14.49 -20.29 0.37
N GLY A 128 -14.46 -19.27 -0.51
CA GLY A 128 -15.57 -18.34 -0.65
C GLY A 128 -16.74 -18.88 -1.47
N PRO A 129 -17.96 -18.36 -1.24
CA PRO A 129 -19.16 -18.74 -2.02
C PRO A 129 -19.05 -18.34 -3.50
N HIS A 130 -18.17 -17.41 -3.83
CA HIS A 130 -17.93 -16.89 -5.18
C HIS A 130 -16.64 -17.42 -5.82
N ARG A 131 -16.12 -18.56 -5.34
CA ARG A 131 -14.84 -19.14 -5.77
C ARG A 131 -14.65 -19.15 -7.30
N ALA A 132 -15.66 -19.54 -8.06
CA ALA A 132 -15.60 -19.64 -9.52
C ALA A 132 -15.49 -18.29 -10.21
N ASN A 133 -15.87 -17.19 -9.55
CA ASN A 133 -15.89 -15.84 -10.10
C ASN A 133 -14.79 -14.93 -9.54
N CYS A 134 -13.86 -15.47 -8.76
CA CYS A 134 -12.76 -14.68 -8.23
C CYS A 134 -11.76 -14.32 -9.33
N LEU A 135 -11.30 -13.06 -9.28
CA LEU A 135 -10.22 -12.56 -10.14
C LEU A 135 -8.94 -13.38 -9.95
N SER A 136 -8.32 -13.77 -11.05
CA SER A 136 -7.07 -14.52 -11.06
C SER A 136 -5.85 -13.65 -10.79
N ALA A 137 -4.74 -14.28 -10.42
CA ALA A 137 -3.47 -13.59 -10.27
C ALA A 137 -2.94 -13.01 -11.61
N SER A 138 -3.28 -13.62 -12.75
CA SER A 138 -2.91 -13.11 -14.07
C SER A 138 -3.61 -11.80 -14.41
N GLU A 139 -4.90 -11.67 -14.08
CA GLU A 139 -5.64 -10.41 -14.23
C GLU A 139 -5.06 -9.31 -13.34
N GLY A 140 -4.74 -9.63 -12.09
CA GLY A 140 -4.09 -8.69 -11.17
C GLY A 140 -2.74 -8.21 -11.68
N ARG A 141 -1.89 -9.11 -12.19
CA ARG A 141 -0.60 -8.74 -12.79
C ARG A 141 -0.76 -7.85 -14.02
N ARG A 142 -1.75 -8.13 -14.90
CA ARG A 142 -2.04 -7.29 -16.05
C ARG A 142 -2.47 -5.89 -15.61
N LEU A 143 -3.38 -5.79 -14.64
CA LEU A 143 -3.79 -4.49 -14.10
C LEU A 143 -2.60 -3.73 -13.51
N ALA A 144 -1.71 -4.38 -12.76
CA ALA A 144 -0.52 -3.74 -12.21
C ALA A 144 0.39 -3.15 -13.30
N GLN A 145 0.57 -3.85 -14.44
CA GLN A 145 1.30 -3.34 -15.59
C GLN A 145 0.58 -2.13 -16.23
N ASP A 146 -0.73 -2.21 -16.44
CA ASP A 146 -1.53 -1.16 -17.04
C ASP A 146 -1.48 0.15 -16.26
N ILE A 147 -1.53 0.08 -14.92
CA ILE A 147 -1.46 1.26 -14.03
C ILE A 147 -0.02 1.66 -13.69
N ARG A 148 0.97 0.98 -14.24
CA ARG A 148 2.40 1.17 -13.95
C ARG A 148 2.70 1.08 -12.46
N ALA A 149 2.10 0.11 -11.78
CA ALA A 149 2.46 -0.23 -10.41
C ALA A 149 3.88 -0.80 -10.35
N GLN A 150 4.59 -0.54 -9.26
CA GLN A 150 5.96 -1.00 -9.07
C GLN A 150 6.04 -2.50 -8.71
N GLY A 151 4.90 -3.06 -8.25
CA GLY A 151 4.76 -4.47 -7.91
C GLY A 151 3.29 -4.87 -7.78
N TYR A 152 3.08 -6.19 -7.85
CA TYR A 152 1.81 -6.85 -7.60
C TYR A 152 1.97 -7.88 -6.49
N LEU A 153 1.09 -7.84 -5.50
CA LEU A 153 1.11 -8.70 -4.32
C LEU A 153 -0.28 -9.27 -4.07
N GLU A 154 -0.33 -10.40 -3.43
CA GLU A 154 -1.56 -11.07 -3.02
C GLU A 154 -1.52 -11.36 -1.52
N CYS A 155 -2.63 -11.16 -0.83
CA CYS A 155 -2.71 -11.50 0.58
C CYS A 155 -4.12 -11.91 1.02
N SER A 156 -4.17 -12.63 2.14
CA SER A 156 -5.35 -12.89 2.93
C SER A 156 -5.07 -12.55 4.39
N ALA A 157 -5.72 -11.53 4.90
CA ALA A 157 -5.66 -11.20 6.32
C ALA A 157 -6.30 -12.29 7.18
N LEU A 158 -7.34 -12.98 6.66
CA LEU A 158 -8.02 -14.08 7.35
C LEU A 158 -7.06 -15.24 7.60
N SER A 159 -6.37 -15.73 6.58
CA SER A 159 -5.44 -16.86 6.68
C SER A 159 -4.00 -16.47 6.99
N ASN A 160 -3.73 -15.18 7.22
CA ASN A 160 -2.40 -14.62 7.45
C ASN A 160 -1.38 -14.92 6.34
N ARG A 161 -1.84 -15.13 5.09
CA ARG A 161 -0.96 -15.38 3.94
C ARG A 161 -0.62 -14.09 3.22
N GLY A 162 0.66 -13.87 2.92
CA GLY A 162 1.14 -12.73 2.15
C GLY A 162 1.13 -11.39 2.90
N VAL A 163 0.66 -11.34 4.16
CA VAL A 163 0.53 -10.10 4.95
C VAL A 163 1.88 -9.44 5.17
N GLN A 164 2.84 -10.19 5.71
CA GLN A 164 4.19 -9.71 5.97
C GLN A 164 4.86 -9.22 4.67
N GLN A 165 4.75 -9.98 3.58
CA GLN A 165 5.36 -9.66 2.29
C GLN A 165 4.85 -8.34 1.70
N VAL A 166 3.57 -7.99 1.93
CA VAL A 166 3.00 -6.70 1.47
C VAL A 166 3.77 -5.54 2.08
N PHE A 167 3.97 -5.54 3.39
CA PHE A 167 4.65 -4.44 4.08
C PHE A 167 6.15 -4.42 3.86
N GLU A 168 6.80 -5.59 3.77
CA GLU A 168 8.21 -5.66 3.38
C GLU A 168 8.45 -5.04 2.00
N GLN A 169 7.62 -5.36 1.01
CA GLN A 169 7.73 -4.77 -0.33
C GLN A 169 7.40 -3.28 -0.33
N ALA A 170 6.45 -2.83 0.49
CA ALA A 170 6.16 -1.41 0.67
C ALA A 170 7.38 -0.64 1.18
N VAL A 171 8.01 -1.13 2.24
CA VAL A 171 9.22 -0.54 2.81
C VAL A 171 10.36 -0.55 1.78
N ARG A 172 10.60 -1.68 1.08
CA ARG A 172 11.63 -1.75 0.03
C ARG A 172 11.41 -0.75 -1.09
N ALA A 173 10.17 -0.54 -1.52
CA ALA A 173 9.82 0.43 -2.55
C ALA A 173 10.10 1.86 -2.10
N ALA A 174 9.72 2.21 -0.86
CA ALA A 174 9.96 3.52 -0.26
C ALA A 174 11.47 3.82 -0.12
N VAL A 175 12.23 2.88 0.44
CA VAL A 175 13.69 3.00 0.60
C VAL A 175 14.41 3.17 -0.74
N LYS A 176 14.01 2.37 -1.75
CA LYS A 176 14.58 2.48 -3.11
C LYS A 176 14.32 3.86 -3.72
N ARG A 177 13.13 4.42 -3.52
CA ARG A 177 12.80 5.79 -3.95
C ARG A 177 13.67 6.82 -3.22
N ALA A 178 13.76 6.75 -1.90
CA ALA A 178 14.57 7.67 -1.10
C ALA A 178 16.05 7.67 -1.53
N ARG A 179 16.64 6.48 -1.72
CA ARG A 179 18.02 6.33 -2.22
C ARG A 179 18.20 6.93 -3.62
N LYS A 180 17.23 6.76 -4.53
CA LYS A 180 17.26 7.36 -5.87
C LYS A 180 17.19 8.88 -5.83
N GLN A 181 16.37 9.46 -4.97
CA GLN A 181 16.26 10.90 -4.77
C GLN A 181 17.54 11.48 -4.17
N ALA A 182 18.13 10.83 -3.17
CA ALA A 182 19.39 11.27 -2.57
C ALA A 182 20.55 11.29 -3.60
N ARG A 183 20.63 10.28 -4.48
CA ARG A 183 21.63 10.25 -5.57
C ARG A 183 21.44 11.41 -6.56
N ARG A 184 20.21 11.72 -6.96
CA ARG A 184 19.92 12.85 -7.86
C ARG A 184 20.34 14.18 -7.24
N ARG A 185 19.97 14.44 -5.98
CA ARG A 185 20.36 15.67 -5.28
C ARG A 185 21.89 15.86 -5.20
N ARG A 186 22.65 14.77 -5.00
CA ARG A 186 24.14 14.84 -5.00
C ARG A 186 24.71 15.19 -6.38
N PHE A 187 24.10 14.72 -7.45
CA PHE A 187 24.49 15.05 -8.83
C PHE A 187 24.24 16.54 -9.13
N ASP A 188 23.08 17.07 -8.77
CA ASP A 188 22.70 18.45 -9.02
C ASP A 188 23.62 19.43 -8.25
N ILE A 189 23.99 19.14 -7.00
CA ILE A 189 24.90 19.97 -6.20
C ILE A 189 26.32 20.00 -6.82
N ASN A 190 26.80 18.91 -7.39
CA ASN A 190 28.11 18.87 -8.02
C ASN A 190 28.16 19.62 -9.36
N HIS A 191 27.04 19.74 -10.08
CA HIS A 191 26.94 20.51 -11.32
C HIS A 191 26.80 22.03 -11.07
N CYS A 192 26.21 22.45 -9.95
CA CYS A 192 26.14 23.88 -9.57
C CYS A 192 27.45 24.47 -9.06
N LYS A 193 28.52 23.70 -8.88
CA LYS A 193 29.82 24.19 -8.43
C LYS A 193 30.81 24.52 -9.56
N ILE A 194 30.36 24.51 -10.82
CA ILE A 194 31.19 24.80 -12.01
C ILE A 194 30.69 26.08 -12.70
N PHE A 195 30.42 27.14 -11.93
CA PHE A 195 30.35 28.51 -12.44
C PHE A 195 30.83 29.48 -11.37
#